data_f0d6910204978b170b9388feceda208a
#
_entry.id   f0d6910204978b170b9388feceda208a
#
_cell.length_a   1.000
_cell.length_b   1.000
_cell.length_c   1.000
_cell.angle_alpha   90.00
_cell.angle_beta   90.00
_cell.angle_gamma   90.00
#
_symmetry.space_group_name_H-M   'P 1'
#
loop_
_entity.id
_entity.type
_entity.pdbx_description
1 polymer ?
#
loop_
_entity_poly.entity_id
_entity_poly.type
_entity_poly.pdbx_seq_one_letter_code
_entity_poly.pdbx_strand_id
1 'polypeptide(L)'
;MLKDISLTVHKGEVISIIGSSGSGKSTFLRSINLLETPTDGQILYHGQNVLEKGYDLTQYREKLGMVFQSFNLFENLNVLENTIVAQTTVLKRERTEAEKIAKENLEKVGMGERYWQAKPKQLSGGQKQRVAIARALSMNPDAILFDEPTSALDPEMVGEVLKIMQDLAQEGLTMIVVTHEMEFARDVSHRVIFMDKGVITEEGKPEDLFTNPKEDRTKEFLQRYLK
;
A
#
# COMPACT_ATOMS: atom_id res chain seq x y z
N MET A 1 -5.31 -12.42 -15.64
CA MET A 1 -6.45 -11.50 -15.86
C MET A 1 -7.42 -11.68 -14.70
N LEU A 2 -7.90 -10.58 -14.10
CA LEU A 2 -8.85 -10.61 -12.99
C LEU A 2 -10.22 -11.09 -13.48
N LYS A 3 -10.95 -11.78 -12.60
CA LYS A 3 -12.26 -12.35 -12.92
C LYS A 3 -13.17 -12.18 -11.73
N ASP A 4 -14.25 -11.43 -11.91
CA ASP A 4 -15.36 -11.33 -10.95
C ASP A 4 -14.93 -11.15 -9.49
N ILE A 5 -14.21 -10.04 -9.23
CA ILE A 5 -13.74 -9.69 -7.90
C ILE A 5 -14.69 -8.66 -7.29
N SER A 6 -15.22 -8.97 -6.12
CA SER A 6 -15.99 -8.04 -5.30
C SER A 6 -15.35 -7.91 -3.92
N LEU A 7 -15.05 -6.68 -3.50
CA LEU A 7 -14.44 -6.37 -2.22
C LEU A 7 -15.01 -5.07 -1.67
N THR A 8 -15.36 -5.07 -0.39
CA THR A 8 -15.69 -3.86 0.36
C THR A 8 -14.59 -3.58 1.37
N VAL A 9 -14.14 -2.33 1.46
CA VAL A 9 -13.11 -1.88 2.39
C VAL A 9 -13.72 -0.85 3.32
N HIS A 10 -13.50 -1.02 4.62
CA HIS A 10 -13.99 -0.09 5.64
C HIS A 10 -12.89 0.84 6.14
N LYS A 11 -13.27 2.04 6.58
CA LYS A 11 -12.34 3.00 7.16
C LYS A 11 -11.61 2.40 8.37
N GLY A 12 -10.29 2.54 8.41
CA GLY A 12 -9.43 1.98 9.44
C GLY A 12 -9.16 0.48 9.28
N GLU A 13 -9.70 -0.16 8.24
CA GLU A 13 -9.45 -1.58 7.98
C GLU A 13 -8.09 -1.80 7.33
N VAL A 14 -7.37 -2.82 7.81
CA VAL A 14 -6.16 -3.34 7.18
C VAL A 14 -6.49 -4.67 6.52
N ILE A 15 -6.33 -4.73 5.20
CA ILE A 15 -6.55 -5.93 4.41
C ILE A 15 -5.22 -6.37 3.81
N SER A 16 -4.79 -7.60 4.09
CA SER A 16 -3.67 -8.21 3.38
C SER A 16 -4.15 -9.11 2.25
N ILE A 17 -3.52 -8.98 1.09
CA ILE A 17 -3.76 -9.81 -0.09
C ILE A 17 -2.55 -10.72 -0.27
N ILE A 18 -2.76 -12.02 -0.11
CA ILE A 18 -1.74 -13.06 -0.27
C ILE A 18 -2.07 -13.97 -1.45
N GLY A 19 -1.10 -14.74 -1.91
CA GLY A 19 -1.27 -15.69 -3.01
C GLY A 19 -0.02 -15.86 -3.86
N SER A 20 -0.04 -16.84 -4.73
CA SER A 20 1.11 -17.18 -5.59
C SER A 20 1.49 -16.04 -6.53
N SER A 21 2.76 -16.01 -6.98
CA SER A 21 3.18 -15.09 -8.04
C SER A 21 2.32 -15.29 -9.29
N GLY A 22 1.93 -14.19 -9.93
CA GLY A 22 1.05 -14.22 -11.11
C GLY A 22 -0.43 -14.48 -10.82
N SER A 23 -0.87 -14.55 -9.56
CA SER A 23 -2.29 -14.71 -9.21
C SER A 23 -3.18 -13.48 -9.46
N GLY A 24 -2.58 -12.32 -9.78
CA GLY A 24 -3.30 -11.09 -10.10
C GLY A 24 -3.35 -10.05 -8.99
N LYS A 25 -2.66 -10.25 -7.85
CA LYS A 25 -2.68 -9.36 -6.67
C LYS A 25 -2.35 -7.90 -7.00
N SER A 26 -1.18 -7.67 -7.63
CA SER A 26 -0.75 -6.31 -8.01
C SER A 26 -1.66 -5.69 -9.08
N THR A 27 -2.17 -6.47 -10.02
CA THR A 27 -3.16 -6.00 -11.00
C THR A 27 -4.44 -5.57 -10.31
N PHE A 28 -4.93 -6.35 -9.34
CA PHE A 28 -6.10 -6.00 -8.56
C PHE A 28 -5.87 -4.71 -7.76
N LEU A 29 -4.76 -4.62 -7.03
CA LEU A 29 -4.41 -3.42 -6.27
C LEU A 29 -4.32 -2.16 -7.17
N ARG A 30 -3.67 -2.28 -8.32
CA ARG A 30 -3.54 -1.19 -9.29
C ARG A 30 -4.86 -0.83 -9.99
N SER A 31 -5.80 -1.78 -10.08
CA SER A 31 -7.14 -1.49 -10.60
C SER A 31 -7.93 -0.62 -9.62
N ILE A 32 -7.75 -0.79 -8.31
CA ILE A 32 -8.39 0.08 -7.29
C ILE A 32 -7.98 1.54 -7.50
N ASN A 33 -6.72 1.83 -7.78
CA ASN A 33 -6.21 3.18 -8.03
C ASN A 33 -6.36 3.62 -9.51
N LEU A 34 -6.94 2.78 -10.36
CA LEU A 34 -7.06 3.02 -11.82
C LEU A 34 -5.72 3.27 -12.53
N LEU A 35 -4.63 2.67 -12.04
CA LEU A 35 -3.39 2.51 -12.79
C LEU A 35 -3.52 1.41 -13.84
N GLU A 36 -4.38 0.42 -13.57
CA GLU A 36 -4.87 -0.59 -14.50
C GLU A 36 -6.38 -0.39 -14.65
N THR A 37 -6.86 -0.15 -15.86
CA THR A 37 -8.29 0.06 -16.10
C THR A 37 -9.02 -1.28 -16.14
N PRO A 38 -10.01 -1.55 -15.28
CA PRO A 38 -10.80 -2.76 -15.35
C PRO A 38 -11.61 -2.78 -16.65
N THR A 39 -11.83 -3.98 -17.19
CA THR A 39 -12.59 -4.17 -18.44
C THR A 39 -14.09 -4.00 -18.20
N ASP A 40 -14.57 -4.36 -17.01
CA ASP A 40 -15.97 -4.30 -16.61
C ASP A 40 -16.07 -4.19 -15.08
N GLY A 41 -17.26 -3.87 -14.57
CA GLY A 41 -17.53 -3.74 -13.15
C GLY A 41 -17.61 -2.27 -12.68
N GLN A 42 -17.54 -2.09 -11.38
CA GLN A 42 -17.65 -0.79 -10.71
C GLN A 42 -16.60 -0.66 -9.63
N ILE A 43 -16.10 0.56 -9.45
CA ILE A 43 -15.28 0.93 -8.28
C ILE A 43 -16.03 2.06 -7.59
N LEU A 44 -16.53 1.76 -6.40
CA LEU A 44 -17.30 2.72 -5.61
C LEU A 44 -16.41 3.38 -4.55
N TYR A 45 -16.33 4.69 -4.59
CA TYR A 45 -15.67 5.51 -3.58
C TYR A 45 -16.72 6.42 -2.93
N HIS A 46 -16.96 6.24 -1.64
CA HIS A 46 -18.06 6.90 -0.90
C HIS A 46 -19.42 6.77 -1.63
N GLY A 47 -19.70 5.60 -2.21
CA GLY A 47 -20.95 5.31 -2.90
C GLY A 47 -21.04 5.84 -4.34
N GLN A 48 -20.04 6.53 -4.85
CA GLN A 48 -19.98 7.03 -6.22
C GLN A 48 -19.06 6.14 -7.08
N ASN A 49 -19.53 5.79 -8.27
CA ASN A 49 -18.72 5.00 -9.18
C ASN A 49 -17.67 5.87 -9.89
N VAL A 50 -16.40 5.63 -9.57
CA VAL A 50 -15.28 6.41 -10.12
C VAL A 50 -15.02 6.15 -11.61
N LEU A 51 -15.65 5.12 -12.19
CA LEU A 51 -15.55 4.81 -13.62
C LEU A 51 -16.59 5.57 -14.47
N GLU A 52 -17.49 6.32 -13.84
CA GLU A 52 -18.47 7.11 -14.56
C GLU A 52 -17.83 8.28 -15.31
N LYS A 53 -18.38 8.58 -16.48
CA LYS A 53 -17.88 9.66 -17.33
C LYS A 53 -17.97 11.00 -16.61
N GLY A 54 -16.83 11.68 -16.50
CA GLY A 54 -16.74 13.01 -15.86
C GLY A 54 -16.39 12.98 -14.38
N TYR A 55 -16.15 11.80 -13.80
CA TYR A 55 -15.63 11.72 -12.44
C TYR A 55 -14.20 12.28 -12.37
N ASP A 56 -13.89 13.05 -11.32
CA ASP A 56 -12.55 13.62 -11.13
C ASP A 56 -11.58 12.57 -10.58
N LEU A 57 -10.86 11.91 -11.49
CA LEU A 57 -9.86 10.92 -11.15
C LEU A 57 -8.64 11.50 -10.42
N THR A 58 -8.37 12.80 -10.56
CA THR A 58 -7.29 13.46 -9.83
C THR A 58 -7.65 13.53 -8.36
N GLN A 59 -8.85 14.01 -8.05
CA GLN A 59 -9.37 14.05 -6.68
C GLN A 59 -9.45 12.66 -6.05
N TYR A 60 -9.86 11.65 -6.81
CA TYR A 60 -9.87 10.27 -6.33
C TYR A 60 -8.48 9.77 -5.95
N ARG A 61 -7.50 9.94 -6.85
CA ARG A 61 -6.13 9.46 -6.63
C ARG A 61 -5.38 10.20 -5.53
N GLU A 62 -5.72 11.46 -5.25
CA GLU A 62 -5.14 12.19 -4.12
C GLU A 62 -5.56 11.59 -2.77
N LYS A 63 -6.73 10.92 -2.72
CA LYS A 63 -7.25 10.23 -1.53
C LYS A 63 -6.78 8.79 -1.38
N LEU A 64 -6.17 8.22 -2.42
CA LEU A 64 -5.61 6.87 -2.41
C LEU A 64 -4.10 6.92 -2.62
N GLY A 65 -3.35 6.90 -1.53
CA GLY A 65 -1.90 6.78 -1.58
C GLY A 65 -1.48 5.45 -2.21
N MET A 66 -0.35 5.44 -2.91
CA MET A 66 0.24 4.20 -3.44
C MET A 66 1.72 4.13 -3.11
N VAL A 67 2.12 3.00 -2.54
CA VAL A 67 3.51 2.64 -2.24
C VAL A 67 3.87 1.42 -3.07
N PHE A 68 4.86 1.55 -3.94
CA PHE A 68 5.27 0.54 -4.90
C PHE A 68 6.46 -0.28 -4.40
N GLN A 69 6.61 -1.47 -4.94
CA GLN A 69 7.79 -2.31 -4.75
C GLN A 69 9.10 -1.60 -5.16
N SER A 70 9.08 -0.80 -6.22
CA SER A 70 10.26 -0.11 -6.77
C SER A 70 10.51 1.28 -6.19
N PHE A 71 9.87 1.66 -5.07
CA PHE A 71 9.95 2.97 -4.39
C PHE A 71 9.44 4.16 -5.23
N ASN A 72 9.78 4.24 -6.49
CA ASN A 72 9.39 5.29 -7.45
C ASN A 72 9.67 6.71 -6.95
N LEU A 73 10.84 6.92 -6.32
CA LEU A 73 11.29 8.25 -5.93
C LEU A 73 11.78 9.03 -7.15
N PHE A 74 11.56 10.35 -7.13
CA PHE A 74 12.11 11.25 -8.13
C PHE A 74 13.61 11.41 -7.91
N GLU A 75 14.43 10.84 -8.79
CA GLU A 75 15.89 10.79 -8.67
C GLU A 75 16.56 12.18 -8.70
N ASN A 76 15.93 13.16 -9.34
CA ASN A 76 16.39 14.55 -9.40
C ASN A 76 16.04 15.36 -8.13
N LEU A 77 15.16 14.88 -7.27
CA LEU A 77 14.75 15.53 -6.03
C LEU A 77 15.47 14.89 -4.82
N ASN A 78 15.67 15.68 -3.75
CA ASN A 78 16.12 15.15 -2.47
C ASN A 78 14.94 14.51 -1.70
N VAL A 79 15.20 13.94 -0.53
CA VAL A 79 14.20 13.29 0.33
C VAL A 79 13.05 14.24 0.67
N LEU A 80 13.36 15.43 1.14
CA LEU A 80 12.36 16.43 1.52
C LEU A 80 11.51 16.86 0.31
N GLU A 81 12.13 17.15 -0.82
CA GLU A 81 11.43 17.53 -2.05
C GLU A 81 10.54 16.41 -2.61
N ASN A 82 10.98 15.14 -2.52
CA ASN A 82 10.15 14.00 -2.88
C ASN A 82 8.85 13.95 -2.09
N THR A 83 8.88 14.41 -0.84
CA THR A 83 7.71 14.40 0.05
C THR A 83 6.83 15.64 -0.13
N ILE A 84 7.42 16.76 -0.60
CA ILE A 84 6.71 18.03 -0.79
C ILE A 84 6.01 18.10 -2.16
N VAL A 85 6.65 17.60 -3.23
CA VAL A 85 6.25 17.89 -4.61
C VAL A 85 4.78 17.59 -4.92
N ALA A 86 4.26 16.47 -4.44
CA ALA A 86 2.87 16.11 -4.67
C ALA A 86 1.90 17.04 -3.92
N GLN A 87 2.23 17.46 -2.71
CA GLN A 87 1.42 18.38 -1.90
C GLN A 87 1.23 19.74 -2.58
N THR A 88 2.32 20.30 -3.13
CA THR A 88 2.28 21.60 -3.80
C THR A 88 1.70 21.53 -5.21
N THR A 89 1.94 20.43 -5.93
CA THR A 89 1.52 20.29 -7.34
C THR A 89 0.06 19.87 -7.44
N VAL A 90 -0.38 18.92 -6.63
CA VAL A 90 -1.74 18.34 -6.69
C VAL A 90 -2.67 19.06 -5.74
N LEU A 91 -2.33 19.10 -4.43
CA LEU A 91 -3.18 19.72 -3.40
C LEU A 91 -3.12 21.25 -3.40
N LYS A 92 -2.21 21.86 -4.19
CA LYS A 92 -1.98 23.31 -4.22
C LYS A 92 -1.66 23.90 -2.84
N ARG A 93 -1.10 23.07 -1.94
CA ARG A 93 -0.74 23.46 -0.59
C ARG A 93 0.42 24.47 -0.62
N GLU A 94 0.37 25.48 0.23
CA GLU A 94 1.47 26.43 0.38
C GLU A 94 2.76 25.73 0.75
N ARG A 95 3.88 26.21 0.20
CA ARG A 95 5.21 25.59 0.37
C ARG A 95 5.60 25.37 1.82
N THR A 96 5.38 26.38 2.65
CA THR A 96 5.73 26.36 4.09
C THR A 96 4.94 25.31 4.85
N GLU A 97 3.66 25.16 4.54
CA GLU A 97 2.79 24.15 5.13
C GLU A 97 3.18 22.74 4.62
N ALA A 98 3.40 22.60 3.31
CA ALA A 98 3.82 21.33 2.71
C ALA A 98 5.16 20.84 3.29
N GLU A 99 6.10 21.73 3.53
CA GLU A 99 7.38 21.42 4.15
C GLU A 99 7.23 20.96 5.61
N LYS A 100 6.37 21.63 6.38
CA LYS A 100 6.07 21.22 7.77
C LYS A 100 5.51 19.79 7.80
N ILE A 101 4.49 19.51 7.01
CA ILE A 101 3.85 18.18 6.92
C ILE A 101 4.84 17.13 6.42
N ALA A 102 5.68 17.47 5.45
CA ALA A 102 6.73 16.57 4.95
C ALA A 102 7.72 16.17 6.04
N LYS A 103 8.21 17.15 6.82
CA LYS A 103 9.13 16.92 7.94
C LYS A 103 8.50 16.02 9.01
N GLU A 104 7.26 16.29 9.41
CA GLU A 104 6.50 15.48 10.37
C GLU A 104 6.38 14.02 9.92
N ASN A 105 6.01 13.79 8.65
CA ASN A 105 5.89 12.44 8.11
C ASN A 105 7.23 11.74 7.89
N LEU A 106 8.28 12.48 7.53
CA LEU A 106 9.64 11.93 7.45
C LEU A 106 10.16 11.50 8.82
N GLU A 107 9.97 12.33 9.86
CA GLU A 107 10.32 11.95 11.24
C GLU A 107 9.54 10.69 11.67
N LYS A 108 8.25 10.63 11.38
CA LYS A 108 7.38 9.49 11.71
C LYS A 108 7.90 8.16 11.14
N VAL A 109 8.50 8.18 9.95
CA VAL A 109 9.10 6.99 9.33
C VAL A 109 10.60 6.84 9.63
N GLY A 110 11.15 7.59 10.59
CA GLY A 110 12.56 7.54 10.99
C GLY A 110 13.54 8.12 9.97
N MET A 111 13.06 9.02 9.10
CA MET A 111 13.86 9.75 8.11
C MET A 111 14.08 11.20 8.55
N GLY A 112 14.72 11.36 9.72
CA GLY A 112 14.96 12.66 10.35
C GLY A 112 15.87 13.59 9.53
N GLU A 113 16.14 14.77 10.09
CA GLU A 113 16.78 15.93 9.43
C GLU A 113 18.06 15.58 8.64
N ARG A 114 18.88 14.68 9.17
CA ARG A 114 20.13 14.24 8.51
C ARG A 114 19.94 13.66 7.10
N TYR A 115 18.73 13.20 6.77
CA TYR A 115 18.41 12.59 5.47
C TYR A 115 17.75 13.56 4.50
N TRP A 116 17.18 14.69 4.96
CA TRP A 116 16.31 15.53 4.12
C TRP A 116 16.96 16.02 2.84
N GLN A 117 18.28 16.29 2.89
CA GLN A 117 19.02 16.76 1.71
C GLN A 117 19.61 15.61 0.87
N ALA A 118 19.52 14.37 1.33
CA ALA A 118 20.04 13.22 0.60
C ALA A 118 19.25 12.98 -0.71
N LYS A 119 19.95 12.54 -1.73
CA LYS A 119 19.33 12.09 -2.99
C LYS A 119 18.99 10.60 -2.89
N PRO A 120 18.01 10.07 -3.67
CA PRO A 120 17.65 8.66 -3.66
C PRO A 120 18.84 7.71 -3.84
N LYS A 121 19.83 8.07 -4.66
CA LYS A 121 21.05 7.28 -4.87
C LYS A 121 21.92 7.08 -3.63
N GLN A 122 21.75 7.91 -2.61
CA GLN A 122 22.52 7.88 -1.35
C GLN A 122 21.80 7.06 -0.27
N LEU A 123 20.62 6.52 -0.56
CA LEU A 123 19.77 5.82 0.37
C LEU A 123 19.80 4.31 0.15
N SER A 124 19.72 3.54 1.25
CA SER A 124 19.42 2.11 1.20
C SER A 124 18.00 1.83 0.68
N GLY A 125 17.70 0.59 0.28
CA GLY A 125 16.36 0.19 -0.13
C GLY A 125 15.30 0.50 0.92
N GLY A 126 15.54 0.13 2.18
CA GLY A 126 14.62 0.42 3.29
C GLY A 126 14.42 1.92 3.53
N GLN A 127 15.48 2.73 3.40
CA GLN A 127 15.37 4.19 3.49
C GLN A 127 14.52 4.77 2.35
N LYS A 128 14.71 4.30 1.11
CA LYS A 128 13.87 4.71 -0.04
C LYS A 128 12.40 4.36 0.20
N GLN A 129 12.13 3.18 0.73
CA GLN A 129 10.77 2.74 1.01
C GLN A 129 10.12 3.60 2.10
N ARG A 130 10.85 3.93 3.15
CA ARG A 130 10.37 4.83 4.20
C ARG A 130 10.05 6.22 3.65
N VAL A 131 10.86 6.76 2.76
CA VAL A 131 10.56 8.03 2.07
C VAL A 131 9.31 7.90 1.18
N ALA A 132 9.12 6.78 0.47
CA ALA A 132 7.92 6.54 -0.33
C ALA A 132 6.65 6.49 0.54
N ILE A 133 6.72 5.88 1.72
CA ILE A 133 5.63 5.88 2.70
C ILE A 133 5.34 7.30 3.20
N ALA A 134 6.38 8.06 3.62
CA ALA A 134 6.21 9.46 4.06
C ALA A 134 5.57 10.34 2.97
N ARG A 135 5.98 10.15 1.72
CA ARG A 135 5.39 10.84 0.56
C ARG A 135 3.90 10.55 0.42
N ALA A 136 3.50 9.29 0.56
CA ALA A 136 2.09 8.90 0.49
C ALA A 136 1.29 9.49 1.65
N LEU A 137 1.81 9.42 2.89
CA LEU A 137 1.19 9.99 4.08
C LEU A 137 0.98 11.51 3.99
N SER A 138 1.92 12.22 3.36
CA SER A 138 1.89 13.68 3.26
C SER A 138 0.76 14.23 2.37
N MET A 139 0.14 13.37 1.58
CA MET A 139 -1.08 13.70 0.82
C MET A 139 -2.33 13.65 1.69
N ASN A 140 -2.25 13.18 2.93
CA ASN A 140 -3.38 12.96 3.83
C ASN A 140 -4.47 12.07 3.19
N PRO A 141 -4.11 10.85 2.76
CA PRO A 141 -5.01 9.96 2.04
C PRO A 141 -6.03 9.30 2.98
N ASP A 142 -7.16 8.86 2.42
CA ASP A 142 -8.15 8.05 3.14
C ASP A 142 -7.70 6.59 3.26
N ALA A 143 -6.89 6.12 2.31
CA ALA A 143 -6.27 4.79 2.35
C ALA A 143 -4.92 4.79 1.62
N ILE A 144 -4.04 3.86 2.01
CA ILE A 144 -2.79 3.58 1.28
C ILE A 144 -2.80 2.14 0.75
N LEU A 145 -2.48 2.02 -0.53
CA LEU A 145 -2.28 0.77 -1.25
C LEU A 145 -0.79 0.43 -1.26
N PHE A 146 -0.42 -0.74 -0.74
CA PHE A 146 0.97 -1.21 -0.70
C PHE A 146 1.14 -2.39 -1.66
N ASP A 147 1.93 -2.22 -2.70
CA ASP A 147 2.25 -3.26 -3.70
C ASP A 147 3.60 -3.90 -3.39
N GLU A 148 3.60 -4.99 -2.63
CA GLU A 148 4.78 -5.73 -2.20
C GLU A 148 5.89 -4.83 -1.60
N PRO A 149 5.61 -4.08 -0.53
CA PRO A 149 6.48 -3.00 -0.03
C PRO A 149 7.84 -3.47 0.47
N THR A 150 8.05 -4.76 0.70
CA THR A 150 9.29 -5.34 1.24
C THR A 150 10.06 -6.18 0.22
N SER A 151 9.46 -6.53 -0.93
CA SER A 151 10.03 -7.50 -1.87
C SER A 151 11.35 -7.06 -2.53
N ALA A 152 11.63 -5.74 -2.57
CA ALA A 152 12.88 -5.19 -3.12
C ALA A 152 13.91 -4.83 -2.03
N LEU A 153 13.69 -5.29 -0.79
CA LEU A 153 14.54 -4.95 0.36
C LEU A 153 15.44 -6.13 0.74
N ASP A 154 16.60 -5.78 1.28
CA ASP A 154 17.44 -6.75 1.99
C ASP A 154 16.70 -7.23 3.25
N PRO A 155 16.84 -8.51 3.66
CA PRO A 155 16.11 -9.07 4.80
C PRO A 155 16.25 -8.28 6.10
N GLU A 156 17.41 -7.67 6.33
CA GLU A 156 17.69 -6.84 7.51
C GLU A 156 16.83 -5.56 7.56
N MET A 157 16.37 -5.07 6.39
CA MET A 157 15.58 -3.83 6.28
C MET A 157 14.06 -4.10 6.32
N VAL A 158 13.62 -5.32 6.12
CA VAL A 158 12.20 -5.70 6.06
C VAL A 158 11.50 -5.36 7.38
N GLY A 159 12.10 -5.73 8.51
CA GLY A 159 11.51 -5.51 9.85
C GLY A 159 11.22 -4.05 10.16
N GLU A 160 12.10 -3.11 9.76
CA GLU A 160 11.89 -1.68 9.99
C GLU A 160 10.68 -1.14 9.22
N VAL A 161 10.51 -1.57 7.96
CA VAL A 161 9.38 -1.14 7.12
C VAL A 161 8.07 -1.74 7.63
N LEU A 162 8.06 -3.02 7.99
CA LEU A 162 6.88 -3.69 8.57
C LEU A 162 6.46 -3.05 9.89
N LYS A 163 7.43 -2.66 10.73
CA LYS A 163 7.14 -1.96 12.00
C LYS A 163 6.44 -0.62 11.75
N ILE A 164 6.90 0.18 10.79
CA ILE A 164 6.23 1.43 10.41
C ILE A 164 4.80 1.15 9.95
N MET A 165 4.58 0.15 9.09
CA MET A 165 3.24 -0.21 8.63
C MET A 165 2.34 -0.68 9.77
N GLN A 166 2.88 -1.41 10.74
CA GLN A 166 2.17 -1.81 11.96
C GLN A 166 1.75 -0.60 12.81
N ASP A 167 2.65 0.37 12.99
CA ASP A 167 2.35 1.59 13.74
C ASP A 167 1.25 2.41 13.04
N LEU A 168 1.30 2.52 11.72
CA LEU A 168 0.26 3.16 10.92
C LEU A 168 -1.10 2.46 11.03
N ALA A 169 -1.12 1.11 11.09
CA ALA A 169 -2.32 0.32 11.33
C ALA A 169 -2.94 0.65 12.70
N GLN A 170 -2.10 0.73 13.74
CA GLN A 170 -2.54 1.09 15.10
C GLN A 170 -3.10 2.51 15.20
N GLU A 171 -2.63 3.42 14.36
CA GLU A 171 -3.18 4.77 14.24
C GLU A 171 -4.52 4.83 13.48
N GLY A 172 -5.00 3.70 12.97
CA GLY A 172 -6.28 3.60 12.25
C GLY A 172 -6.20 3.97 10.78
N LEU A 173 -5.02 3.94 10.15
CA LEU A 173 -4.88 4.14 8.71
C LEU A 173 -5.51 2.95 7.96
N THR A 174 -6.36 3.25 6.98
CA THR A 174 -6.88 2.21 6.07
C THR A 174 -5.78 1.75 5.13
N MET A 175 -5.54 0.45 5.07
CA MET A 175 -4.48 -0.11 4.22
C MET A 175 -4.96 -1.35 3.45
N ILE A 176 -4.56 -1.45 2.18
CA ILE A 176 -4.65 -2.67 1.39
C ILE A 176 -3.22 -3.05 0.99
N VAL A 177 -2.77 -4.21 1.44
CA VAL A 177 -1.37 -4.61 1.37
C VAL A 177 -1.22 -5.90 0.59
N VAL A 178 -0.64 -5.87 -0.59
CA VAL A 178 -0.14 -7.07 -1.26
C VAL A 178 1.19 -7.44 -0.62
N THR A 179 1.28 -8.62 -0.03
CA THR A 179 2.47 -9.02 0.73
C THR A 179 2.78 -10.51 0.64
N HIS A 180 4.05 -10.84 0.83
CA HIS A 180 4.56 -12.20 1.08
C HIS A 180 4.97 -12.40 2.54
N GLU A 181 4.83 -11.38 3.39
CA GLU A 181 5.13 -11.42 4.81
C GLU A 181 3.92 -11.99 5.58
N MET A 182 3.93 -13.31 5.79
CA MET A 182 2.78 -14.03 6.36
C MET A 182 2.54 -13.66 7.82
N GLU A 183 3.60 -13.40 8.59
CA GLU A 183 3.48 -12.94 9.98
C GLU A 183 2.82 -11.56 10.04
N PHE A 184 3.23 -10.62 9.19
CA PHE A 184 2.56 -9.33 9.09
C PHE A 184 1.08 -9.47 8.72
N ALA A 185 0.76 -10.29 7.72
CA ALA A 185 -0.62 -10.53 7.31
C ALA A 185 -1.47 -11.13 8.45
N ARG A 186 -0.88 -12.03 9.25
CA ARG A 186 -1.55 -12.66 10.39
C ARG A 186 -1.75 -11.69 11.57
N ASP A 187 -0.72 -10.90 11.91
CA ASP A 187 -0.66 -10.18 13.19
C ASP A 187 -1.22 -8.75 13.08
N VAL A 188 -1.27 -8.17 11.88
CA VAL A 188 -1.63 -6.76 11.66
C VAL A 188 -2.95 -6.59 10.92
N SER A 189 -3.35 -7.57 10.10
CA SER A 189 -4.55 -7.42 9.28
C SER A 189 -5.83 -7.68 10.05
N HIS A 190 -6.87 -6.95 9.71
CA HIS A 190 -8.24 -7.23 10.14
C HIS A 190 -8.87 -8.34 9.29
N ARG A 191 -8.45 -8.43 8.02
CA ARG A 191 -8.91 -9.42 7.06
C ARG A 191 -7.78 -9.79 6.10
N VAL A 192 -7.73 -11.06 5.75
CA VAL A 192 -6.79 -11.60 4.77
C VAL A 192 -7.56 -12.17 3.60
N ILE A 193 -7.08 -11.88 2.40
CA ILE A 193 -7.63 -12.34 1.12
C ILE A 193 -6.60 -13.23 0.45
N PHE A 194 -6.95 -14.46 0.15
CA PHE A 194 -6.15 -15.34 -0.69
C PHE A 194 -6.62 -15.28 -2.14
N MET A 195 -5.72 -14.88 -3.04
CA MET A 195 -5.97 -14.82 -4.48
C MET A 195 -5.27 -15.95 -5.22
N ASP A 196 -5.99 -16.65 -6.08
CA ASP A 196 -5.44 -17.63 -7.04
C ASP A 196 -6.09 -17.44 -8.41
N LYS A 197 -5.31 -17.51 -9.49
CA LYS A 197 -5.78 -17.44 -10.90
C LYS A 197 -6.73 -16.29 -11.25
N GLY A 198 -6.54 -15.14 -10.59
CA GLY A 198 -7.31 -13.93 -10.87
C GLY A 198 -8.64 -13.80 -10.15
N VAL A 199 -8.92 -14.64 -9.15
CA VAL A 199 -10.12 -14.60 -8.31
C VAL A 199 -9.74 -14.51 -6.83
N ILE A 200 -10.64 -13.99 -6.01
CA ILE A 200 -10.59 -14.18 -4.56
C ILE A 200 -11.07 -15.60 -4.29
N THR A 201 -10.15 -16.47 -3.86
CA THR A 201 -10.47 -17.87 -3.58
C THR A 201 -11.01 -18.04 -2.17
N GLU A 202 -10.42 -17.31 -1.21
CA GLU A 202 -10.86 -17.33 0.18
C GLU A 202 -10.56 -15.97 0.84
N GLU A 203 -11.45 -15.54 1.71
CA GLU A 203 -11.24 -14.38 2.58
C GLU A 203 -11.76 -14.66 3.97
N GLY A 204 -11.13 -14.03 4.97
CA GLY A 204 -11.55 -14.20 6.34
C GLY A 204 -10.67 -13.46 7.34
N LYS A 205 -10.97 -13.65 8.63
CA LYS A 205 -10.08 -13.19 9.69
C LYS A 205 -8.75 -13.92 9.60
N PRO A 206 -7.62 -13.27 9.94
CA PRO A 206 -6.32 -13.92 9.93
C PRO A 206 -6.30 -15.23 10.74
N GLU A 207 -6.86 -15.21 11.95
CA GLU A 207 -6.93 -16.39 12.82
C GLU A 207 -7.56 -17.60 12.11
N ASP A 208 -8.68 -17.41 11.42
CA ASP A 208 -9.38 -18.48 10.72
C ASP A 208 -8.60 -18.96 9.49
N LEU A 209 -8.16 -18.02 8.66
CA LEU A 209 -7.52 -18.33 7.37
C LEU A 209 -6.16 -19.00 7.55
N PHE A 210 -5.37 -18.61 8.55
CA PHE A 210 -4.05 -19.21 8.80
C PHE A 210 -4.10 -20.52 9.58
N THR A 211 -5.12 -20.77 10.41
CA THR A 211 -5.19 -21.98 11.23
C THR A 211 -6.14 -23.04 10.66
N ASN A 212 -7.22 -22.64 10.04
CA ASN A 212 -8.25 -23.54 9.50
C ASN A 212 -8.80 -23.08 8.16
N PRO A 213 -7.95 -22.93 7.11
CA PRO A 213 -8.41 -22.56 5.79
C PRO A 213 -9.40 -23.58 5.26
N LYS A 214 -10.42 -23.09 4.57
CA LYS A 214 -11.52 -23.94 4.04
C LYS A 214 -11.16 -24.50 2.66
N GLU A 215 -10.61 -23.64 1.80
CA GLU A 215 -10.29 -23.96 0.42
C GLU A 215 -8.99 -24.76 0.31
N ASP A 216 -9.00 -25.83 -0.48
CA ASP A 216 -7.82 -26.69 -0.65
C ASP A 216 -6.62 -25.93 -1.23
N ARG A 217 -6.87 -24.98 -2.11
CA ARG A 217 -5.82 -24.13 -2.70
C ARG A 217 -5.17 -23.22 -1.64
N THR A 218 -5.96 -22.70 -0.69
CA THR A 218 -5.44 -21.92 0.44
C THR A 218 -4.56 -22.80 1.34
N LYS A 219 -5.01 -24.02 1.65
CA LYS A 219 -4.24 -25.01 2.43
C LYS A 219 -2.90 -25.33 1.77
N GLU A 220 -2.91 -25.66 0.48
CA GLU A 220 -1.69 -25.94 -0.29
C GLU A 220 -0.70 -24.76 -0.28
N PHE A 221 -1.21 -23.54 -0.41
CA PHE A 221 -0.40 -22.34 -0.38
C PHE A 221 0.23 -22.14 1.00
N LEU A 222 -0.58 -22.15 2.04
CA LEU A 222 -0.13 -21.88 3.41
C LEU A 222 0.81 -22.96 3.96
N GLN A 223 0.66 -24.24 3.59
CA GLN A 223 1.58 -25.30 3.97
C GLN A 223 3.04 -25.04 3.60
N ARG A 224 3.31 -24.17 2.64
CA ARG A 224 4.66 -23.79 2.23
C ARG A 224 5.30 -22.75 3.14
N TYR A 225 4.49 -22.02 3.90
CA TYR A 225 4.90 -20.89 4.75
C TYR A 225 4.76 -21.18 6.26
N LEU A 226 3.92 -22.15 6.63
CA LEU A 226 3.63 -22.49 8.03
C LEU A 226 4.43 -23.72 8.53
N LYS A 227 5.60 -23.96 7.96
CA LYS A 227 6.53 -25.01 8.43
C LYS A 227 7.38 -24.54 9.56
#